data_285e0be8696dc3cc585512b343ffbdf5
#
_entry.id   285e0be8696dc3cc585512b343ffbdf5
#
_cell.length_a   1.000
_cell.length_b   1.000
_cell.length_c   1.000
_cell.angle_alpha   90.00
_cell.angle_beta   90.00
_cell.angle_gamma   90.00
#
_symmetry.space_group_name_H-M   'P 1'
#
loop_
_entity.id
_entity.type
_entity.pdbx_description
1 polymer ?
#
loop_
_entity_poly.entity_id
_entity_poly.type
_entity_poly.pdbx_seq_one_letter_code
_entity_poly.pdbx_strand_id
1 'polypeptide(L)'
;RQRQMCIRDRLSAACAAILFSATLSPAEYYLNVTGSPNSTYLELPSPYARENLCLVAFDGISTRFSDRRKTAIETAEILARAASVREGKYIAYFPSYAYMKLVCRAFCGIAPDIAVVMQKSGMSYRERERFLHVFSSEKHRHVVGFCVLGGMFSEGIDLSGNALIGAMIVGTGLPGLSAERNLMAEYYQNTMEKGREYAYIYPGMNKVLQAAGRVIRSENDRGMVLLIDDRYDLPEMKLLFPPHWRHIRYTRDPDSLERILADFREER
;
A
#
# COMPACT_ATOMS: atom_id res chain seq x y z
N ARG A 1 25.52 7.09 2.86
CA ARG A 1 26.53 7.90 2.14
C ARG A 1 27.28 7.09 1.07
N GLN A 2 27.90 5.97 1.41
CA GLN A 2 28.67 5.15 0.45
C GLN A 2 27.82 4.66 -0.74
N ARG A 3 26.60 4.14 -0.49
CA ARG A 3 25.68 3.70 -1.56
C ARG A 3 25.27 4.85 -2.48
N GLN A 4 24.99 6.02 -1.93
CA GLN A 4 24.65 7.21 -2.69
C GLN A 4 25.81 7.68 -3.58
N MET A 5 27.04 7.66 -3.05
CA MET A 5 28.26 7.96 -3.82
C MET A 5 28.43 6.97 -4.98
N CYS A 6 28.28 5.65 -4.75
CA CYS A 6 28.39 4.64 -5.79
C CYS A 6 27.34 4.80 -6.91
N ILE A 7 26.10 5.16 -6.56
CA ILE A 7 25.03 5.42 -7.55
C ILE A 7 25.41 6.64 -8.38
N ARG A 8 25.75 7.75 -7.73
CA ARG A 8 26.16 8.99 -8.40
C ARG A 8 27.32 8.77 -9.36
N ASP A 9 28.37 8.07 -8.91
CA ASP A 9 29.56 7.82 -9.71
C ASP A 9 29.26 6.99 -10.96
N ARG A 10 28.33 6.03 -10.85
CA ARG A 10 27.88 5.25 -12.01
C ARG A 10 27.01 6.07 -12.97
N LEU A 11 26.11 6.89 -12.45
CA LEU A 11 25.26 7.78 -13.27
C LEU A 11 26.11 8.83 -14.00
N SER A 12 27.12 9.42 -13.32
CA SER A 12 28.01 10.42 -13.93
C SER A 12 28.97 9.86 -14.98
N ALA A 13 29.21 8.56 -14.99
CA ALA A 13 30.00 7.90 -16.03
C ALA A 13 29.21 7.62 -17.31
N ALA A 14 27.89 7.77 -17.30
CA ALA A 14 27.02 7.58 -18.46
C ALA A 14 26.85 8.90 -19.25
N CYS A 15 26.68 8.82 -20.55
CA CYS A 15 26.35 9.98 -21.40
C CYS A 15 24.97 10.56 -21.06
N ALA A 16 24.02 9.70 -20.67
CA ALA A 16 22.70 10.05 -20.19
C ALA A 16 22.15 8.93 -19.31
N ALA A 17 21.31 9.29 -18.34
CA ALA A 17 20.63 8.33 -17.48
C ALA A 17 19.17 8.72 -17.32
N ILE A 18 18.25 7.78 -17.50
CA ILE A 18 16.82 7.95 -17.28
C ILE A 18 16.39 7.01 -16.16
N LEU A 19 15.86 7.57 -15.07
CA LEU A 19 15.28 6.83 -13.97
C LEU A 19 13.76 6.98 -14.04
N PHE A 20 13.04 5.88 -14.02
CA PHE A 20 11.58 5.92 -14.07
C PHE A 20 10.95 4.92 -13.11
N SER A 21 9.83 5.31 -12.53
CA SER A 21 8.97 4.45 -11.70
C SER A 21 7.60 5.11 -11.56
N ALA A 22 6.59 4.34 -11.24
CA ALA A 22 5.26 4.87 -10.89
C ALA A 22 5.24 5.58 -9.52
N THR A 23 6.29 5.46 -8.71
CA THR A 23 6.33 5.93 -7.32
C THR A 23 7.58 6.77 -7.01
N LEU A 24 8.10 7.56 -7.97
CA LEU A 24 9.20 8.51 -7.74
C LEU A 24 8.71 9.80 -7.06
N SER A 25 7.87 9.68 -6.05
CA SER A 25 7.33 10.82 -5.30
C SER A 25 7.66 10.68 -3.81
N PRO A 26 8.08 11.76 -3.12
CA PRO A 26 8.34 13.12 -3.63
C PRO A 26 9.63 13.18 -4.48
N ALA A 27 9.62 14.05 -5.50
CA ALA A 27 10.76 14.24 -6.41
C ALA A 27 12.07 14.53 -5.67
N GLU A 28 12.03 15.47 -4.72
CA GLU A 28 13.19 15.87 -3.92
C GLU A 28 13.87 14.67 -3.23
N TYR A 29 13.07 13.76 -2.66
CA TYR A 29 13.58 12.56 -2.01
C TYR A 29 14.42 11.72 -2.98
N TYR A 30 13.89 11.44 -4.17
CA TYR A 30 14.58 10.60 -5.14
C TYR A 30 15.79 11.27 -5.75
N LEU A 31 15.73 12.55 -6.09
CA LEU A 31 16.87 13.32 -6.58
C LEU A 31 18.03 13.29 -5.59
N ASN A 32 17.72 13.44 -4.28
CA ASN A 32 18.72 13.41 -3.24
C ASN A 32 19.28 12.00 -2.98
N VAL A 33 18.41 10.98 -2.92
CA VAL A 33 18.86 9.58 -2.67
C VAL A 33 19.69 9.02 -3.83
N THR A 34 19.40 9.41 -5.07
CA THR A 34 20.19 9.01 -6.24
C THR A 34 21.45 9.83 -6.44
N GLY A 35 21.62 10.92 -5.69
CA GLY A 35 22.75 11.84 -5.83
C GLY A 35 22.71 12.68 -7.11
N SER A 36 21.52 12.94 -7.63
CA SER A 36 21.29 13.64 -8.91
C SER A 36 20.42 14.90 -8.71
N PRO A 37 20.80 15.86 -7.84
CA PRO A 37 19.95 16.99 -7.46
C PRO A 37 19.61 17.93 -8.62
N ASN A 38 20.44 17.95 -9.67
CA ASN A 38 20.29 18.83 -10.83
C ASN A 38 19.59 18.11 -12.02
N SER A 39 19.02 16.93 -11.80
CA SER A 39 18.31 16.20 -12.86
C SER A 39 16.93 16.82 -13.12
N THR A 40 16.48 16.76 -14.36
CA THR A 40 15.12 17.13 -14.72
C THR A 40 14.15 16.07 -14.17
N TYR A 41 13.10 16.52 -13.51
CA TYR A 41 12.01 15.67 -13.06
C TYR A 41 10.78 15.87 -13.94
N LEU A 42 10.20 14.77 -14.41
CA LEU A 42 8.97 14.76 -15.18
C LEU A 42 7.93 13.91 -14.46
N GLU A 43 6.78 14.48 -14.17
CA GLU A 43 5.61 13.77 -13.64
C GLU A 43 4.54 13.71 -14.74
N LEU A 44 4.13 12.49 -15.08
CA LEU A 44 3.07 12.26 -16.03
C LEU A 44 1.77 11.93 -15.28
N PRO A 45 0.60 12.38 -15.76
CA PRO A 45 -0.68 12.00 -15.18
C PRO A 45 -0.91 10.49 -15.32
N SER A 46 -1.73 9.94 -14.42
CA SER A 46 -2.20 8.56 -14.57
C SER A 46 -2.96 8.41 -15.89
N PRO A 47 -2.67 7.37 -16.69
CA PRO A 47 -3.43 7.09 -17.91
C PRO A 47 -4.83 6.55 -17.64
N TYR A 48 -5.12 6.16 -16.40
CA TYR A 48 -6.38 5.52 -16.02
C TYR A 48 -7.41 6.53 -15.55
N ALA A 49 -8.67 6.28 -15.89
CA ALA A 49 -9.80 7.11 -15.47
C ALA A 49 -9.97 7.06 -13.94
N ARG A 50 -10.17 8.22 -13.32
CA ARG A 50 -10.32 8.35 -11.86
C ARG A 50 -11.56 7.62 -11.34
N GLU A 51 -12.59 7.59 -12.15
CA GLU A 51 -13.89 6.96 -11.91
C GLU A 51 -13.76 5.43 -11.77
N ASN A 52 -12.67 4.85 -12.25
CA ASN A 52 -12.39 3.43 -12.13
C ASN A 52 -11.80 3.05 -10.77
N LEU A 53 -11.38 4.03 -9.95
CA LEU A 53 -10.77 3.78 -8.64
C LEU A 53 -11.61 4.41 -7.53
N CYS A 54 -12.27 3.57 -6.72
CA CYS A 54 -12.80 4.01 -5.43
C CYS A 54 -11.66 4.09 -4.41
N LEU A 55 -11.35 5.27 -3.95
CA LEU A 55 -10.28 5.50 -2.99
C LEU A 55 -10.84 6.07 -1.70
N VAL A 56 -10.70 5.31 -0.60
CA VAL A 56 -11.21 5.68 0.72
C VAL A 56 -10.12 5.59 1.77
N ALA A 57 -10.02 6.60 2.62
CA ALA A 57 -9.26 6.56 3.86
C ALA A 57 -10.22 6.41 5.04
N PHE A 58 -10.14 5.28 5.74
CA PHE A 58 -10.81 5.07 7.02
C PHE A 58 -9.83 5.48 8.12
N ASP A 59 -10.01 6.69 8.64
CA ASP A 59 -9.12 7.35 9.60
C ASP A 59 -9.64 7.28 11.05
N GLY A 60 -10.60 6.39 11.32
CA GLY A 60 -11.13 6.13 12.67
C GLY A 60 -10.30 5.15 13.51
N ILE A 61 -9.30 4.47 12.93
CA ILE A 61 -8.54 3.42 13.60
C ILE A 61 -7.05 3.77 13.67
N SER A 62 -6.46 3.65 14.87
CA SER A 62 -4.99 3.70 15.03
C SER A 62 -4.36 2.33 14.81
N THR A 63 -3.40 2.24 13.88
CA THR A 63 -2.60 1.04 13.68
C THR A 63 -1.17 1.17 14.23
N ARG A 64 -0.94 2.14 15.13
CA ARG A 64 0.34 2.29 15.84
C ARG A 64 0.67 1.03 16.63
N PHE A 65 1.94 0.73 16.78
CA PHE A 65 2.38 -0.51 17.44
C PHE A 65 1.75 -0.73 18.82
N SER A 66 1.61 0.33 19.62
CA SER A 66 0.96 0.32 20.94
C SER A 66 -0.52 -0.06 20.90
N ASP A 67 -1.22 0.26 19.80
CA ASP A 67 -2.67 0.18 19.71
C ASP A 67 -3.16 -1.09 19.01
N ARG A 68 -2.29 -1.77 18.24
CA ARG A 68 -2.61 -2.91 17.39
C ARG A 68 -3.41 -4.03 18.05
N ARG A 69 -3.14 -4.30 19.33
CA ARG A 69 -3.90 -5.32 20.07
C ARG A 69 -5.31 -4.89 20.38
N LYS A 70 -5.50 -3.59 20.65
CA LYS A 70 -6.80 -3.02 21.00
C LYS A 70 -7.69 -2.87 19.77
N THR A 71 -7.09 -2.44 18.64
CA THR A 71 -7.82 -2.12 17.40
C THR A 71 -7.90 -3.30 16.42
N ALA A 72 -7.41 -4.49 16.78
CA ALA A 72 -7.36 -5.61 15.85
C ALA A 72 -8.74 -6.14 15.44
N ILE A 73 -9.70 -6.17 16.37
CA ILE A 73 -11.08 -6.61 16.10
C ILE A 73 -11.77 -5.57 15.22
N GLU A 74 -11.70 -4.31 15.59
CA GLU A 74 -12.26 -3.20 14.83
C GLU A 74 -11.67 -3.14 13.40
N THR A 75 -10.35 -3.34 13.27
CA THR A 75 -9.71 -3.45 11.93
C THR A 75 -10.29 -4.62 11.13
N ALA A 76 -10.52 -5.77 11.77
CA ALA A 76 -11.12 -6.93 11.12
C ALA A 76 -12.58 -6.68 10.68
N GLU A 77 -13.35 -5.97 11.47
CA GLU A 77 -14.72 -5.56 11.16
C GLU A 77 -14.76 -4.65 9.93
N ILE A 78 -13.88 -3.64 9.85
CA ILE A 78 -13.79 -2.75 8.70
C ILE A 78 -13.38 -3.51 7.43
N LEU A 79 -12.42 -4.44 7.53
CA LEU A 79 -12.03 -5.29 6.40
C LEU A 79 -13.18 -6.19 5.94
N ALA A 80 -13.93 -6.79 6.89
CA ALA A 80 -15.07 -7.65 6.60
C ALA A 80 -16.19 -6.87 5.91
N ARG A 81 -16.58 -5.71 6.45
CA ARG A 81 -17.57 -4.82 5.84
C ARG A 81 -17.17 -4.43 4.41
N ALA A 82 -15.93 -3.97 4.21
CA ALA A 82 -15.45 -3.58 2.88
C ALA A 82 -15.46 -4.75 1.89
N ALA A 83 -15.04 -5.94 2.30
CA ALA A 83 -15.05 -7.13 1.46
C ALA A 83 -16.47 -7.62 1.14
N SER A 84 -17.44 -7.44 2.07
CA SER A 84 -18.82 -7.92 1.91
C SER A 84 -19.66 -7.09 0.95
N VAL A 85 -19.28 -5.84 0.64
CA VAL A 85 -20.02 -4.98 -0.30
C VAL A 85 -20.09 -5.58 -1.70
N ARG A 86 -19.04 -6.26 -2.13
CA ARG A 86 -18.99 -6.92 -3.45
C ARG A 86 -18.24 -8.22 -3.37
N GLU A 87 -18.83 -9.31 -3.89
CA GLU A 87 -18.12 -10.57 -4.09
C GLU A 87 -16.95 -10.37 -5.05
N GLY A 88 -15.78 -10.87 -4.67
CA GLY A 88 -14.57 -10.75 -5.47
C GLY A 88 -13.29 -11.04 -4.70
N LYS A 89 -12.16 -10.68 -5.27
CA LYS A 89 -10.84 -11.00 -4.77
C LYS A 89 -10.15 -9.75 -4.24
N TYR A 90 -9.75 -9.80 -2.98
CA TYR A 90 -9.14 -8.68 -2.26
C TYR A 90 -7.80 -9.08 -1.67
N ILE A 91 -6.90 -8.12 -1.50
CA ILE A 91 -5.70 -8.29 -0.69
C ILE A 91 -5.69 -7.26 0.43
N ALA A 92 -5.53 -7.73 1.66
CA ALA A 92 -5.30 -6.90 2.85
C ALA A 92 -3.80 -6.92 3.20
N TYR A 93 -3.17 -5.75 3.19
CA TYR A 93 -1.76 -5.56 3.48
C TYR A 93 -1.53 -5.03 4.90
N PHE A 94 -0.58 -5.63 5.61
CA PHE A 94 -0.30 -5.34 7.01
C PHE A 94 1.14 -4.93 7.25
N PRO A 95 1.44 -4.14 8.29
CA PRO A 95 2.80 -3.71 8.62
C PRO A 95 3.67 -4.81 9.21
N SER A 96 3.09 -5.94 9.63
CA SER A 96 3.84 -7.08 10.19
C SER A 96 3.03 -8.37 10.19
N TYR A 97 3.72 -9.52 10.18
CA TYR A 97 3.10 -10.84 10.30
C TYR A 97 2.32 -11.02 11.61
N ALA A 98 2.80 -10.46 12.72
CA ALA A 98 2.12 -10.58 14.01
C ALA A 98 0.75 -9.90 14.00
N TYR A 99 0.68 -8.67 13.51
CA TYR A 99 -0.58 -7.94 13.41
C TYR A 99 -1.52 -8.56 12.39
N MET A 100 -1.00 -8.94 11.23
CA MET A 100 -1.75 -9.66 10.21
C MET A 100 -2.43 -10.91 10.76
N LYS A 101 -1.71 -11.76 11.50
CA LYS A 101 -2.28 -12.97 12.11
C LYS A 101 -3.36 -12.67 13.13
N LEU A 102 -3.18 -11.61 13.92
CA LEU A 102 -4.15 -11.19 14.92
C LEU A 102 -5.47 -10.76 14.28
N VAL A 103 -5.39 -9.88 13.27
CA VAL A 103 -6.57 -9.40 12.53
C VAL A 103 -7.21 -10.51 11.71
N CYS A 104 -6.42 -11.37 11.05
CA CYS A 104 -6.93 -12.48 10.27
C CYS A 104 -7.77 -13.46 11.13
N ARG A 105 -7.32 -13.74 12.37
CA ARG A 105 -8.09 -14.59 13.30
C ARG A 105 -9.45 -13.97 13.63
N ALA A 106 -9.51 -12.68 13.92
CA ALA A 106 -10.75 -11.97 14.18
C ALA A 106 -11.64 -11.95 12.92
N PHE A 107 -11.07 -11.65 11.75
CA PHE A 107 -11.76 -11.64 10.46
C PHE A 107 -12.47 -12.97 10.15
N CYS A 108 -11.80 -14.12 10.34
CA CYS A 108 -12.39 -15.43 10.12
C CYS A 108 -13.60 -15.71 11.04
N GLY A 109 -13.62 -15.11 12.24
CA GLY A 109 -14.79 -15.20 13.14
C GLY A 109 -15.94 -14.29 12.74
N ILE A 110 -15.65 -13.14 12.14
CA ILE A 110 -16.63 -12.13 11.73
C ILE A 110 -17.25 -12.46 10.37
N ALA A 111 -16.43 -12.91 9.42
CA ALA A 111 -16.84 -13.20 8.04
C ALA A 111 -16.45 -14.65 7.64
N PRO A 112 -17.09 -15.66 8.23
CA PRO A 112 -16.73 -17.08 8.00
C PRO A 112 -16.98 -17.55 6.57
N ASP A 113 -17.86 -16.89 5.84
CA ASP A 113 -18.23 -17.23 4.45
C ASP A 113 -17.21 -16.69 3.42
N ILE A 114 -16.31 -15.81 3.83
CA ILE A 114 -15.27 -15.26 2.96
C ILE A 114 -14.01 -16.14 3.07
N ALA A 115 -13.59 -16.71 1.95
CA ALA A 115 -12.37 -17.52 1.93
C ALA A 115 -11.14 -16.65 2.27
N VAL A 116 -10.20 -17.21 3.03
CA VAL A 116 -8.98 -16.51 3.44
C VAL A 116 -7.75 -17.29 3.02
N VAL A 117 -6.79 -16.59 2.46
CA VAL A 117 -5.44 -17.10 2.22
C VAL A 117 -4.41 -16.14 2.83
N MET A 118 -3.41 -16.69 3.53
CA MET A 118 -2.47 -15.88 4.30
C MET A 118 -1.03 -16.14 3.89
N GLN A 119 -0.29 -15.06 3.67
CA GLN A 119 1.16 -15.10 3.45
C GLN A 119 1.89 -15.63 4.68
N LYS A 120 2.82 -16.56 4.47
CA LYS A 120 3.73 -17.06 5.50
C LYS A 120 5.13 -16.47 5.31
N SER A 121 5.88 -16.36 6.40
CA SER A 121 7.30 -16.01 6.31
C SER A 121 8.09 -17.17 5.71
N GLY A 122 9.03 -16.86 4.81
CA GLY A 122 9.89 -17.88 4.22
C GLY A 122 9.19 -18.85 3.25
N MET A 123 8.08 -18.42 2.61
CA MET A 123 7.38 -19.25 1.63
C MET A 123 8.31 -19.72 0.51
N SER A 124 8.28 -21.03 0.25
CA SER A 124 8.89 -21.63 -0.92
C SER A 124 8.21 -21.16 -2.22
N TYR A 125 8.87 -21.39 -3.36
CA TYR A 125 8.27 -21.08 -4.67
C TYR A 125 6.91 -21.75 -4.85
N ARG A 126 6.79 -23.05 -4.51
CA ARG A 126 5.52 -23.79 -4.63
C ARG A 126 4.40 -23.24 -3.74
N GLU A 127 4.72 -22.73 -2.55
CA GLU A 127 3.72 -22.09 -1.67
C GLU A 127 3.26 -20.75 -2.22
N ARG A 128 4.16 -19.98 -2.86
CA ARG A 128 3.80 -18.75 -3.56
C ARG A 128 2.86 -19.02 -4.72
N GLU A 129 3.18 -19.99 -5.56
CA GLU A 129 2.33 -20.41 -6.68
C GLU A 129 0.93 -20.85 -6.21
N ARG A 130 0.84 -21.62 -5.13
CA ARG A 130 -0.45 -21.99 -4.54
C ARG A 130 -1.23 -20.77 -4.04
N PHE A 131 -0.56 -19.82 -3.39
CA PHE A 131 -1.18 -18.57 -2.96
C PHE A 131 -1.75 -17.82 -4.16
N LEU A 132 -0.97 -17.64 -5.22
CA LEU A 132 -1.38 -16.94 -6.44
C LEU A 132 -2.50 -17.68 -7.18
N HIS A 133 -2.44 -19.00 -7.22
CA HIS A 133 -3.46 -19.81 -7.87
C HIS A 133 -4.86 -19.62 -7.25
N VAL A 134 -4.96 -19.27 -5.97
CA VAL A 134 -6.25 -18.94 -5.34
C VAL A 134 -6.89 -17.72 -6.03
N PHE A 135 -6.09 -16.74 -6.44
CA PHE A 135 -6.56 -15.54 -7.13
C PHE A 135 -6.86 -15.75 -8.61
N SER A 136 -6.28 -16.75 -9.25
CA SER A 136 -6.61 -17.10 -10.64
C SER A 136 -7.74 -18.14 -10.76
N SER A 137 -8.03 -18.86 -9.66
CA SER A 137 -9.03 -19.93 -9.65
C SER A 137 -10.46 -19.39 -9.63
N GLU A 138 -11.32 -19.95 -10.46
CA GLU A 138 -12.77 -19.67 -10.45
C GLU A 138 -13.50 -20.29 -9.24
N LYS A 139 -12.89 -21.28 -8.57
CA LYS A 139 -13.44 -21.92 -7.37
C LYS A 139 -13.55 -20.95 -6.19
N HIS A 140 -12.65 -19.96 -6.13
CA HIS A 140 -12.61 -18.96 -5.08
C HIS A 140 -13.08 -17.62 -5.63
N ARG A 141 -14.40 -17.44 -5.72
CA ARG A 141 -15.00 -16.19 -6.22
C ARG A 141 -14.87 -15.05 -5.21
N HIS A 142 -14.97 -15.37 -3.91
CA HIS A 142 -14.86 -14.39 -2.84
C HIS A 142 -13.73 -14.79 -1.88
N VAL A 143 -12.62 -14.04 -1.93
CA VAL A 143 -11.43 -14.35 -1.14
C VAL A 143 -10.69 -13.09 -0.71
N VAL A 144 -10.17 -13.11 0.50
CA VAL A 144 -9.26 -12.08 1.01
C VAL A 144 -7.89 -12.70 1.26
N GLY A 145 -6.88 -12.19 0.56
CA GLY A 145 -5.48 -12.52 0.80
C GLY A 145 -4.89 -11.62 1.89
N PHE A 146 -4.35 -12.19 2.94
CA PHE A 146 -3.66 -11.46 4.00
C PHE A 146 -2.16 -11.47 3.72
N CYS A 147 -1.57 -10.29 3.49
CA CYS A 147 -0.17 -10.12 3.10
C CYS A 147 0.56 -9.09 3.96
N VAL A 148 1.89 -9.14 3.96
CA VAL A 148 2.70 -8.09 4.59
C VAL A 148 3.11 -7.06 3.57
N LEU A 149 2.93 -5.79 3.92
CA LEU A 149 3.26 -4.64 3.07
C LEU A 149 4.78 -4.54 2.86
N GLY A 150 5.21 -4.33 1.61
CA GLY A 150 6.63 -4.39 1.23
C GLY A 150 7.20 -5.81 1.20
N GLY A 151 6.34 -6.83 1.28
CA GLY A 151 6.70 -8.23 1.07
C GLY A 151 6.56 -8.66 -0.39
N MET A 152 6.87 -9.93 -0.64
CA MET A 152 6.86 -10.52 -2.00
C MET A 152 5.54 -10.36 -2.76
N PHE A 153 4.42 -10.13 -2.06
CA PHE A 153 3.10 -9.97 -2.65
C PHE A 153 2.66 -8.49 -2.81
N SER A 154 3.46 -7.54 -2.36
CA SER A 154 3.28 -6.11 -2.66
C SER A 154 4.14 -5.64 -3.82
N GLU A 155 5.18 -6.42 -4.20
CA GLU A 155 6.08 -6.12 -5.30
C GLU A 155 6.14 -7.32 -6.25
N GLY A 156 5.99 -7.11 -7.57
CA GLY A 156 6.26 -8.13 -8.58
C GLY A 156 5.25 -9.26 -8.75
N ILE A 157 4.03 -9.18 -8.18
CA ILE A 157 2.98 -10.13 -8.53
C ILE A 157 2.25 -9.62 -9.77
N ASP A 158 2.18 -10.45 -10.77
CA ASP A 158 1.24 -10.29 -11.85
C ASP A 158 0.00 -11.15 -11.58
N LEU A 159 -1.04 -10.53 -11.03
CA LEU A 159 -2.39 -11.09 -10.99
C LEU A 159 -3.07 -10.64 -12.29
N SER A 160 -2.70 -11.26 -13.41
CA SER A 160 -3.24 -10.95 -14.73
C SER A 160 -4.75 -11.23 -14.80
N GLY A 161 -5.47 -10.36 -15.50
CA GLY A 161 -6.93 -10.40 -15.62
C GLY A 161 -7.65 -9.77 -14.42
N ASN A 162 -8.97 -9.71 -14.44
CA ASN A 162 -9.86 -9.17 -13.38
C ASN A 162 -9.72 -9.88 -12.01
N ALA A 163 -8.50 -10.31 -11.65
CA ALA A 163 -8.26 -11.15 -10.50
C ALA A 163 -8.31 -10.38 -9.17
N LEU A 164 -8.11 -9.06 -9.16
CA LEU A 164 -8.08 -8.28 -7.93
C LEU A 164 -8.99 -7.05 -8.05
N ILE A 165 -10.05 -7.02 -7.27
CA ILE A 165 -11.01 -5.91 -7.26
C ILE A 165 -10.79 -4.93 -6.11
N GLY A 166 -9.91 -5.25 -5.15
CA GLY A 166 -9.63 -4.32 -4.06
C GLY A 166 -8.34 -4.60 -3.30
N ALA A 167 -7.69 -3.51 -2.87
CA ALA A 167 -6.57 -3.52 -1.96
C ALA A 167 -6.94 -2.78 -0.68
N MET A 168 -6.76 -3.42 0.46
CA MET A 168 -7.02 -2.86 1.79
C MET A 168 -5.68 -2.74 2.53
N ILE A 169 -5.25 -1.52 2.82
CA ILE A 169 -3.91 -1.25 3.35
C ILE A 169 -4.02 -0.78 4.79
N VAL A 170 -3.60 -1.64 5.71
CA VAL A 170 -3.64 -1.41 7.15
C VAL A 170 -2.32 -0.79 7.61
N GLY A 171 -2.38 0.46 8.02
CA GLY A 171 -1.22 1.25 8.42
C GLY A 171 -0.54 1.99 7.28
N THR A 172 0.40 2.85 7.64
CA THR A 172 1.08 3.79 6.74
C THR A 172 2.39 3.24 6.15
N GLY A 173 2.61 1.93 6.19
CA GLY A 173 3.78 1.30 5.59
C GLY A 173 5.11 1.58 6.27
N LEU A 174 5.13 2.35 7.37
CA LEU A 174 6.36 2.72 8.05
C LEU A 174 7.20 1.47 8.36
N PRO A 175 8.47 1.46 7.96
CA PRO A 175 9.38 0.37 8.31
C PRO A 175 9.62 0.33 9.81
N GLY A 176 9.96 -0.87 10.32
CA GLY A 176 10.33 -1.03 11.72
C GLY A 176 11.59 -0.24 12.10
N LEU A 177 11.70 0.07 13.38
CA LEU A 177 12.90 0.70 13.94
C LEU A 177 14.10 -0.25 13.80
N SER A 178 15.24 0.28 13.34
CA SER A 178 16.52 -0.43 13.28
C SER A 178 17.66 0.56 13.45
N ALA A 179 18.82 0.07 13.90
CA ALA A 179 20.02 0.88 14.04
C ALA A 179 20.42 1.56 12.72
N GLU A 180 20.33 0.84 11.60
CA GLU A 180 20.61 1.37 10.26
C GLU A 180 19.67 2.54 9.91
N ARG A 181 18.37 2.41 10.19
CA ARG A 181 17.39 3.47 9.91
C ARG A 181 17.54 4.68 10.83
N ASN A 182 17.92 4.44 12.07
CA ASN A 182 18.23 5.53 13.00
C ASN A 182 19.43 6.34 12.52
N LEU A 183 20.50 5.68 12.05
CA LEU A 183 21.65 6.34 11.43
C LEU A 183 21.27 7.12 10.16
N MET A 184 20.37 6.56 9.33
CA MET A 184 19.83 7.28 8.17
C MET A 184 19.05 8.51 8.61
N ALA A 185 18.17 8.39 9.61
CA ALA A 185 17.40 9.49 10.14
C ALA A 185 18.30 10.60 10.70
N GLU A 186 19.32 10.25 11.48
CA GLU A 186 20.30 11.19 12.00
C GLU A 186 21.06 11.90 10.87
N TYR A 187 21.54 11.17 9.87
CA TYR A 187 22.22 11.76 8.72
C TYR A 187 21.35 12.78 7.97
N TYR A 188 20.10 12.41 7.64
CA TYR A 188 19.21 13.31 6.91
C TYR A 188 18.65 14.42 7.78
N GLN A 189 18.58 14.22 9.11
CA GLN A 189 18.23 15.30 10.03
C GLN A 189 19.33 16.38 10.05
N ASN A 190 20.59 15.98 10.10
CA ASN A 190 21.73 16.88 10.15
C ASN A 190 22.02 17.58 8.79
N THR A 191 21.61 16.98 7.68
CA THR A 191 21.92 17.51 6.35
C THR A 191 20.75 18.23 5.67
N MET A 192 19.49 17.91 6.04
CA MET A 192 18.30 18.39 5.34
C MET A 192 17.12 18.70 6.28
N GLU A 193 17.28 18.52 7.58
CA GLU A 193 16.22 18.66 8.59
C GLU A 193 14.99 17.75 8.36
N LYS A 194 15.17 16.66 7.60
CA LYS A 194 14.12 15.71 7.17
C LYS A 194 14.44 14.26 7.54
N GLY A 195 14.98 14.02 8.72
CA GLY A 195 15.43 12.71 9.13
C GLY A 195 14.33 11.65 9.15
N ARG A 196 13.19 11.98 9.75
CA ARG A 196 12.04 11.08 9.85
C ARG A 196 11.40 10.82 8.49
N GLU A 197 11.28 11.84 7.66
CA GLU A 197 10.70 11.77 6.33
C GLU A 197 11.49 10.80 5.45
N TYR A 198 12.81 10.94 5.39
CA TYR A 198 13.69 10.15 4.54
C TYR A 198 13.87 8.71 5.02
N ALA A 199 13.95 8.49 6.33
CA ALA A 199 14.19 7.16 6.87
C ALA A 199 12.91 6.30 6.99
N TYR A 200 11.74 6.94 7.19
CA TYR A 200 10.52 6.24 7.55
C TYR A 200 9.32 6.60 6.69
N ILE A 201 8.97 7.90 6.54
CA ILE A 201 7.71 8.31 5.95
C ILE A 201 7.69 8.04 4.45
N TYR A 202 8.66 8.55 3.69
CA TYR A 202 8.73 8.36 2.24
C TYR A 202 8.86 6.87 1.85
N PRO A 203 9.76 6.08 2.45
CA PRO A 203 9.80 4.64 2.17
C PRO A 203 8.52 3.90 2.56
N GLY A 204 7.82 4.35 3.61
CA GLY A 204 6.54 3.81 4.02
C GLY A 204 5.46 4.06 2.99
N MET A 205 5.29 5.33 2.61
CA MET A 205 4.28 5.74 1.63
C MET A 205 4.51 5.07 0.27
N ASN A 206 5.75 4.92 -0.16
CA ASN A 206 6.06 4.20 -1.40
C ASN A 206 5.52 2.78 -1.42
N LYS A 207 5.60 2.04 -0.30
CA LYS A 207 5.00 0.71 -0.20
C LYS A 207 3.48 0.75 -0.29
N VAL A 208 2.85 1.77 0.30
CA VAL A 208 1.40 1.98 0.22
C VAL A 208 0.99 2.23 -1.23
N LEU A 209 1.67 3.13 -1.94
CA LEU A 209 1.41 3.44 -3.34
C LEU A 209 1.63 2.24 -4.26
N GLN A 210 2.69 1.46 -4.03
CA GLN A 210 2.96 0.22 -4.78
C GLN A 210 1.86 -0.83 -4.57
N ALA A 211 1.39 -1.01 -3.33
CA ALA A 211 0.31 -1.94 -3.02
C ALA A 211 -1.03 -1.50 -3.63
N ALA A 212 -1.35 -0.21 -3.54
CA ALA A 212 -2.53 0.38 -4.15
C ALA A 212 -2.53 0.28 -5.68
N GLY A 213 -1.37 0.48 -6.31
CA GLY A 213 -1.19 0.38 -7.76
C GLY A 213 -1.40 -1.03 -8.33
N ARG A 214 -1.71 -2.02 -7.49
CA ARG A 214 -2.07 -3.38 -7.94
C ARG A 214 -3.51 -3.52 -8.40
N VAL A 215 -4.36 -2.57 -8.07
CA VAL A 215 -5.79 -2.63 -8.34
C VAL A 215 -6.13 -2.23 -9.78
N ILE A 216 -5.55 -1.14 -10.26
CA ILE A 216 -5.78 -0.64 -11.63
C ILE A 216 -4.50 -0.81 -12.44
N ARG A 217 -4.55 -1.63 -13.50
CA ARG A 217 -3.43 -1.96 -14.38
C ARG A 217 -3.72 -1.73 -15.87
N SER A 218 -5.01 -1.70 -16.19
CA SER A 218 -5.50 -1.44 -17.53
C SER A 218 -6.63 -0.41 -17.49
N GLU A 219 -6.99 0.11 -18.65
CA GLU A 219 -8.10 1.08 -18.79
C GLU A 219 -9.46 0.49 -18.39
N ASN A 220 -9.58 -0.83 -18.46
CA ASN A 220 -10.82 -1.56 -18.14
C ASN A 220 -10.90 -2.03 -16.68
N ASP A 221 -9.81 -1.91 -15.92
CA ASP A 221 -9.83 -2.31 -14.53
C ASP A 221 -10.63 -1.32 -13.70
N ARG A 222 -11.45 -1.86 -12.80
CA ARG A 222 -12.23 -1.08 -11.84
C ARG A 222 -12.16 -1.73 -10.47
N GLY A 223 -11.81 -0.94 -9.46
CA GLY A 223 -11.65 -1.50 -8.12
C GLY A 223 -11.52 -0.46 -7.02
N MET A 224 -11.31 -0.94 -5.80
CA MET A 224 -11.21 -0.10 -4.62
C MET A 224 -9.85 -0.17 -3.94
N VAL A 225 -9.41 0.95 -3.36
CA VAL A 225 -8.31 1.04 -2.41
C VAL A 225 -8.84 1.62 -1.10
N LEU A 226 -8.71 0.84 -0.03
CA LEU A 226 -9.07 1.25 1.32
C LEU A 226 -7.79 1.40 2.16
N LEU A 227 -7.55 2.61 2.64
CA LEU A 227 -6.44 2.94 3.53
C LEU A 227 -6.98 3.00 4.97
N ILE A 228 -6.41 2.23 5.90
CA ILE A 228 -6.89 2.15 7.28
C ILE A 228 -5.79 2.61 8.23
N ASP A 229 -5.86 3.85 8.69
CA ASP A 229 -5.02 4.44 9.74
C ASP A 229 -5.43 5.90 9.99
N ASP A 230 -5.44 6.33 11.25
CA ASP A 230 -5.74 7.71 11.65
C ASP A 230 -4.76 8.76 11.11
N ARG A 231 -3.55 8.35 10.74
CA ARG A 231 -2.51 9.24 10.18
C ARG A 231 -2.77 9.67 8.75
N TYR A 232 -3.64 8.99 7.99
CA TYR A 232 -3.93 9.41 6.62
C TYR A 232 -4.66 10.75 6.53
N ASP A 233 -5.31 11.19 7.61
CA ASP A 233 -5.93 12.53 7.70
C ASP A 233 -4.92 13.65 8.03
N LEU A 234 -3.70 13.32 8.43
CA LEU A 234 -2.66 14.32 8.75
C LEU A 234 -2.20 15.08 7.50
N PRO A 235 -2.00 16.40 7.59
CA PRO A 235 -1.58 17.22 6.44
C PRO A 235 -0.31 16.72 5.77
N GLU A 236 0.69 16.29 6.54
CA GLU A 236 1.95 15.78 6.02
C GLU A 236 1.79 14.47 5.23
N MET A 237 0.80 13.65 5.55
CA MET A 237 0.50 12.43 4.80
C MET A 237 -0.26 12.72 3.52
N LYS A 238 -1.20 13.69 3.56
CA LYS A 238 -1.97 14.11 2.37
C LYS A 238 -1.07 14.70 1.28
N LEU A 239 0.00 15.39 1.65
CA LEU A 239 0.98 15.94 0.71
C LEU A 239 1.77 14.85 -0.05
N LEU A 240 1.76 13.61 0.43
CA LEU A 240 2.44 12.49 -0.21
C LEU A 240 1.55 11.71 -1.19
N PHE A 241 0.26 12.03 -1.23
CA PHE A 241 -0.64 11.39 -2.18
C PHE A 241 -0.39 11.92 -3.60
N PRO A 242 -0.36 11.03 -4.60
CA PRO A 242 -0.16 11.45 -5.98
C PRO A 242 -1.35 12.28 -6.48
N PRO A 243 -1.16 13.17 -7.47
CA PRO A 243 -2.20 14.07 -7.96
C PRO A 243 -3.50 13.37 -8.40
N HIS A 244 -3.41 12.14 -8.90
CA HIS A 244 -4.57 11.35 -9.31
C HIS A 244 -5.39 10.79 -8.13
N TRP A 245 -4.91 10.92 -6.86
CA TRP A 245 -5.64 10.54 -5.65
C TRP A 245 -6.45 11.69 -5.03
N ARG A 246 -6.55 12.85 -5.67
CA ARG A 246 -7.30 14.02 -5.13
C ARG A 246 -8.77 13.76 -4.85
N HIS A 247 -9.34 12.67 -5.40
CA HIS A 247 -10.73 12.26 -5.18
C HIS A 247 -10.90 11.34 -3.96
N ILE A 248 -9.85 11.14 -3.14
CA ILE A 248 -9.92 10.32 -1.92
C ILE A 248 -11.01 10.83 -0.99
N ARG A 249 -11.83 9.90 -0.51
CA ARG A 249 -12.88 10.16 0.47
C ARG A 249 -12.39 9.73 1.86
N TYR A 250 -12.70 10.51 2.88
CA TYR A 250 -12.33 10.23 4.27
C TYR A 250 -13.58 9.88 5.06
N THR A 251 -13.50 8.87 5.93
CA THR A 251 -14.58 8.51 6.86
C THR A 251 -14.03 7.82 8.10
N ARG A 252 -14.74 8.02 9.24
CA ARG A 252 -14.54 7.30 10.50
C ARG A 252 -15.74 6.42 10.84
N ASP A 253 -16.79 6.50 10.04
CA ASP A 253 -18.04 5.80 10.24
C ASP A 253 -18.11 4.58 9.32
N PRO A 254 -18.24 3.35 9.90
CA PRO A 254 -18.35 2.12 9.12
C PRO A 254 -19.52 2.09 8.14
N ASP A 255 -20.67 2.67 8.50
CA ASP A 255 -21.85 2.67 7.65
C ASP A 255 -21.67 3.64 6.45
N SER A 256 -20.96 4.74 6.66
CA SER A 256 -20.55 5.65 5.58
C SER A 256 -19.55 4.98 4.64
N LEU A 257 -18.62 4.16 5.17
CA LEU A 257 -17.71 3.38 4.34
C LEU A 257 -18.48 2.43 3.42
N GLU A 258 -19.43 1.67 3.96
CA GLU A 258 -20.25 0.74 3.17
C GLU A 258 -21.03 1.46 2.07
N ARG A 259 -21.65 2.62 2.39
CA ARG A 259 -22.35 3.44 1.39
C ARG A 259 -21.43 3.89 0.27
N ILE A 260 -20.26 4.43 0.59
CA ILE A 260 -19.27 4.88 -0.41
C ILE A 260 -18.89 3.73 -1.35
N LEU A 261 -18.67 2.53 -0.82
CA LEU A 261 -18.28 1.36 -1.61
C LEU A 261 -19.45 0.79 -2.41
N ALA A 262 -20.67 0.85 -1.88
CA ALA A 262 -21.89 0.40 -2.57
C ALA A 262 -22.23 1.34 -3.76
N ASP A 263 -22.18 2.66 -3.54
CA ASP A 263 -22.40 3.66 -4.60
C ASP A 263 -21.43 3.43 -5.76
N PHE A 264 -20.14 3.24 -5.46
CA PHE A 264 -19.13 2.94 -6.48
C PHE A 264 -19.42 1.64 -7.26
N ARG A 265 -20.03 0.65 -6.62
CA ARG A 265 -20.43 -0.60 -7.29
C ARG A 265 -21.54 -0.37 -8.32
N GLU A 266 -22.49 0.52 -8.02
CA GLU A 266 -23.69 0.76 -8.83
C GLU A 266 -23.44 1.73 -10.00
N GLU A 267 -22.45 2.60 -9.89
CA GLU A 267 -22.00 3.50 -10.97
C GLU A 267 -21.33 2.70 -12.11
N ARG A 268 -22.12 2.09 -13.00
CA ARG A 268 -21.65 1.41 -14.21
C ARG A 268 -21.97 2.21 -15.46
#